data_7a7f9cdccf82ce4f32ebe7951bd740b8
#
_entry.id   7a7f9cdccf82ce4f32ebe7951bd740b8
#
_cell.length_a   1.000
_cell.length_b   1.000
_cell.length_c   1.000
_cell.angle_alpha   90.00
_cell.angle_beta   90.00
_cell.angle_gamma   90.00
#
_symmetry.space_group_name_H-M   'P 1'
#
loop_
_entity.id
_entity.type
_entity.pdbx_description
1 polymer ?
#
loop_
_entity_poly.entity_id
_entity_poly.type
_entity_poly.pdbx_seq_one_letter_code
_entity_poly.pdbx_strand_id
1 'polypeptide(L)'
;MPKVLITGANRGLGLEFAKQYHSDGWEVIATARESSPELDALGVRIEKLDMRDLDAVARFGGRLDALDLLIANAGTYGPKDADSAEDAEAWLETMRVNTVAPYLLARSVLPLVEASRGKLVAISTRMGSIEDNSSGGFLAYRSSKTALNMAWRNLALDVKRLGVIAVMFHPGWVKTRMGGASAPLQPEESIRGMRQVIDELQPADSGEFFGQDGDHIPW
;
A
#
# COMPACT_ATOMS: atom_id res chain seq x y z
N MET A 1 8.56 -11.20 -18.12
CA MET A 1 7.85 -9.94 -17.90
C MET A 1 7.63 -9.81 -16.41
N PRO A 2 8.06 -8.73 -15.77
CA PRO A 2 7.87 -8.58 -14.31
C PRO A 2 6.40 -8.43 -13.96
N LYS A 3 6.01 -8.89 -12.75
CA LYS A 3 4.63 -8.90 -12.28
C LYS A 3 4.46 -8.02 -11.05
N VAL A 4 3.43 -7.17 -11.05
CA VAL A 4 3.06 -6.34 -9.92
C VAL A 4 1.65 -6.62 -9.43
N LEU A 5 1.48 -6.82 -8.12
CA LEU A 5 0.20 -6.89 -7.46
C LEU A 5 -0.13 -5.55 -6.80
N ILE A 6 -1.28 -4.97 -7.15
CA ILE A 6 -1.70 -3.66 -6.64
C ILE A 6 -3.06 -3.80 -5.95
N THR A 7 -3.15 -3.44 -4.67
CA THR A 7 -4.43 -3.47 -3.96
C THR A 7 -5.16 -2.13 -4.00
N GLY A 8 -6.50 -2.16 -4.10
CA GLY A 8 -7.32 -0.97 -4.21
C GLY A 8 -7.10 -0.22 -5.53
N ALA A 9 -6.96 -0.98 -6.62
CA ALA A 9 -6.55 -0.46 -7.93
C ALA A 9 -7.70 0.15 -8.76
N ASN A 10 -8.93 0.17 -8.27
CA ASN A 10 -10.08 0.67 -9.03
C ASN A 10 -10.20 2.20 -9.06
N ARG A 11 -9.36 2.95 -8.37
CA ARG A 11 -9.37 4.42 -8.34
C ARG A 11 -8.11 5.01 -7.70
N GLY A 12 -7.96 6.33 -7.84
CA GLY A 12 -6.91 7.12 -7.16
C GLY A 12 -5.51 6.60 -7.42
N LEU A 13 -4.68 6.54 -6.38
CA LEU A 13 -3.29 6.12 -6.51
C LEU A 13 -3.14 4.69 -7.03
N GLY A 14 -3.99 3.75 -6.59
CA GLY A 14 -3.93 2.36 -7.03
C GLY A 14 -4.21 2.21 -8.53
N LEU A 15 -5.17 2.96 -9.06
CA LEU A 15 -5.44 2.99 -10.51
C LEU A 15 -4.27 3.61 -11.27
N GLU A 16 -3.69 4.66 -10.74
CA GLU A 16 -2.56 5.32 -11.38
C GLU A 16 -1.31 4.43 -11.38
N PHE A 17 -1.04 3.70 -10.29
CA PHE A 17 -0.01 2.65 -10.29
C PHE A 17 -0.27 1.61 -11.40
N ALA A 18 -1.52 1.13 -11.52
CA ALA A 18 -1.87 0.14 -12.53
C ALA A 18 -1.61 0.67 -13.95
N LYS A 19 -1.99 1.92 -14.24
CA LYS A 19 -1.74 2.57 -15.53
C LYS A 19 -0.26 2.65 -15.87
N GLN A 20 0.55 3.17 -14.95
CA GLN A 20 1.97 3.40 -15.22
C GLN A 20 2.75 2.09 -15.34
N TYR A 21 2.51 1.10 -14.46
CA TYR A 21 3.17 -0.21 -14.59
C TYR A 21 2.75 -0.95 -15.86
N HIS A 22 1.45 -0.88 -16.22
CA HIS A 22 0.96 -1.46 -17.47
C HIS A 22 1.60 -0.81 -18.69
N SER A 23 1.70 0.52 -18.71
CA SER A 23 2.35 1.28 -19.80
C SER A 23 3.81 0.90 -20.00
N ASP A 24 4.50 0.53 -18.91
CA ASP A 24 5.92 0.13 -18.96
C ASP A 24 6.10 -1.40 -19.16
N GLY A 25 5.05 -2.10 -19.58
CA GLY A 25 5.10 -3.50 -19.98
C GLY A 25 5.15 -4.50 -18.82
N TRP A 26 4.73 -4.11 -17.60
CA TRP A 26 4.55 -5.04 -16.50
C TRP A 26 3.24 -5.82 -16.65
N GLU A 27 3.23 -7.07 -16.21
CA GLU A 27 2.00 -7.80 -15.95
C GLU A 27 1.37 -7.27 -14.66
N VAL A 28 0.26 -6.55 -14.78
CA VAL A 28 -0.44 -5.95 -13.63
C VAL A 28 -1.54 -6.88 -13.15
N ILE A 29 -1.51 -7.21 -11.86
CA ILE A 29 -2.58 -7.89 -11.13
C ILE A 29 -3.22 -6.86 -10.22
N ALA A 30 -4.37 -6.35 -10.61
CA ALA A 30 -5.13 -5.36 -9.89
C ALA A 30 -6.15 -6.01 -8.96
N THR A 31 -6.22 -5.60 -7.68
CA THR A 31 -7.30 -6.07 -6.81
C THR A 31 -8.20 -4.94 -6.35
N ALA A 32 -9.49 -5.23 -6.31
CA ALA A 32 -10.51 -4.34 -5.79
C ALA A 32 -11.73 -5.14 -5.31
N ARG A 33 -12.62 -4.51 -4.52
CA ARG A 33 -13.92 -5.10 -4.18
C ARG A 33 -14.85 -5.14 -5.38
N GLU A 34 -14.80 -4.06 -6.16
CA GLU A 34 -15.53 -3.86 -7.41
C GLU A 34 -14.58 -3.17 -8.38
N SER A 35 -14.63 -3.53 -9.65
CA SER A 35 -13.85 -2.87 -10.68
C SER A 35 -14.39 -1.47 -10.98
N SER A 36 -13.73 -0.76 -11.86
CA SER A 36 -14.21 0.51 -12.43
C SER A 36 -14.03 0.48 -13.95
N PRO A 37 -14.82 1.29 -14.70
CA PRO A 37 -14.66 1.39 -16.15
C PRO A 37 -13.24 1.76 -16.57
N GLU A 38 -12.55 2.61 -15.78
CA GLU A 38 -11.18 3.01 -16.04
C GLU A 38 -10.19 1.88 -15.86
N LEU A 39 -10.41 1.01 -14.85
CA LEU A 39 -9.57 -0.17 -14.62
C LEU A 39 -9.84 -1.25 -15.67
N ASP A 40 -11.11 -1.48 -16.02
CA ASP A 40 -11.51 -2.43 -17.06
C ASP A 40 -10.91 -2.07 -18.42
N ALA A 41 -10.85 -0.79 -18.74
CA ALA A 41 -10.29 -0.28 -19.99
C ALA A 41 -8.77 -0.53 -20.14
N LEU A 42 -8.05 -0.81 -19.05
CA LEU A 42 -6.62 -1.17 -19.11
C LEU A 42 -6.38 -2.58 -19.63
N GLY A 43 -7.37 -3.48 -19.58
CA GLY A 43 -7.22 -4.86 -20.00
C GLY A 43 -6.26 -5.70 -19.13
N VAL A 44 -5.96 -5.24 -17.91
CA VAL A 44 -5.10 -5.94 -16.94
C VAL A 44 -5.85 -7.04 -16.21
N ARG A 45 -5.14 -7.97 -15.58
CA ARG A 45 -5.76 -8.99 -14.74
C ARG A 45 -6.40 -8.37 -13.50
N ILE A 46 -7.71 -8.56 -13.32
CA ILE A 46 -8.47 -8.01 -12.19
C ILE A 46 -8.94 -9.16 -11.30
N GLU A 47 -8.61 -9.10 -10.03
CA GLU A 47 -9.00 -10.06 -9.01
C GLU A 47 -9.89 -9.39 -7.95
N LYS A 48 -11.01 -10.01 -7.62
CA LYS A 48 -11.86 -9.53 -6.53
C LYS A 48 -11.23 -9.86 -5.18
N LEU A 49 -10.96 -8.82 -4.36
CA LEU A 49 -10.44 -8.96 -3.00
C LEU A 49 -11.00 -7.86 -2.10
N ASP A 50 -11.66 -8.27 -1.02
CA ASP A 50 -12.04 -7.37 0.07
C ASP A 50 -11.01 -7.48 1.19
N MET A 51 -10.33 -6.37 1.52
CA MET A 51 -9.34 -6.32 2.59
C MET A 51 -9.93 -6.57 3.99
N ARG A 52 -11.26 -6.59 4.14
CA ARG A 52 -11.94 -6.98 5.38
C ARG A 52 -12.01 -8.49 5.57
N ASP A 53 -11.97 -9.25 4.50
CA ASP A 53 -11.94 -10.73 4.51
C ASP A 53 -10.49 -11.21 4.69
N LEU A 54 -10.06 -11.28 5.95
CA LEU A 54 -8.68 -11.66 6.29
C LEU A 54 -8.34 -13.09 5.84
N ASP A 55 -9.32 -13.98 5.76
CA ASP A 55 -9.12 -15.34 5.29
C ASP A 55 -8.86 -15.39 3.78
N ALA A 56 -9.60 -14.61 2.99
CA ALA A 56 -9.35 -14.48 1.56
C ALA A 56 -8.00 -13.81 1.30
N VAL A 57 -7.65 -12.78 2.09
CA VAL A 57 -6.36 -12.08 2.02
C VAL A 57 -5.20 -13.03 2.33
N ALA A 58 -5.28 -13.80 3.42
CA ALA A 58 -4.23 -14.72 3.84
C ALA A 58 -3.98 -15.87 2.84
N ARG A 59 -4.98 -16.23 2.04
CA ARG A 59 -4.88 -17.28 1.00
C ARG A 59 -4.60 -16.74 -0.39
N PHE A 60 -4.52 -15.42 -0.57
CA PHE A 60 -4.47 -14.81 -1.90
C PHE A 60 -3.22 -15.20 -2.70
N GLY A 61 -2.07 -15.36 -2.05
CA GLY A 61 -0.82 -15.77 -2.69
C GLY A 61 -0.93 -17.07 -3.48
N GLY A 62 -1.79 -18.00 -3.03
CA GLY A 62 -2.04 -19.27 -3.73
C GLY A 62 -2.77 -19.14 -5.08
N ARG A 63 -3.22 -17.95 -5.45
CA ARG A 63 -3.84 -17.66 -6.76
C ARG A 63 -2.84 -17.19 -7.81
N LEU A 64 -1.58 -16.99 -7.40
CA LEU A 64 -0.53 -16.41 -8.22
C LEU A 64 0.55 -17.46 -8.49
N ASP A 65 1.19 -17.35 -9.62
CA ASP A 65 2.31 -18.22 -10.06
C ASP A 65 3.69 -17.56 -9.85
N ALA A 66 3.76 -16.24 -9.93
CA ALA A 66 4.96 -15.45 -9.70
C ALA A 66 4.60 -14.02 -9.27
N LEU A 67 5.50 -13.33 -8.59
CA LEU A 67 5.35 -11.93 -8.21
C LEU A 67 6.70 -11.28 -7.97
N ASP A 68 6.93 -10.10 -8.57
CA ASP A 68 8.15 -9.30 -8.39
C ASP A 68 7.92 -8.12 -7.43
N LEU A 69 6.69 -7.58 -7.41
CA LEU A 69 6.38 -6.38 -6.64
C LEU A 69 4.96 -6.45 -6.05
N LEU A 70 4.85 -6.21 -4.75
CA LEU A 70 3.57 -5.92 -4.09
C LEU A 70 3.47 -4.42 -3.81
N ILE A 71 2.37 -3.79 -4.26
CA ILE A 71 1.94 -2.44 -3.83
C ILE A 71 0.69 -2.59 -2.96
N ALA A 72 0.88 -2.61 -1.64
CA ALA A 72 -0.19 -2.64 -0.65
C ALA A 72 -0.75 -1.22 -0.47
N ASN A 73 -1.66 -0.82 -1.38
CA ASN A 73 -2.20 0.53 -1.48
C ASN A 73 -3.60 0.68 -0.86
N ALA A 74 -4.41 -0.37 -0.82
CA ALA A 74 -5.77 -0.29 -0.29
C ALA A 74 -5.81 0.29 1.13
N GLY A 75 -6.76 1.21 1.37
CA GLY A 75 -6.92 1.84 2.69
C GLY A 75 -8.20 2.64 2.82
N THR A 76 -8.52 2.99 4.07
CA THR A 76 -9.68 3.80 4.45
C THR A 76 -9.32 4.78 5.56
N TYR A 77 -10.06 5.89 5.69
CA TYR A 77 -9.85 6.83 6.80
C TYR A 77 -10.40 6.33 8.13
N GLY A 78 -11.49 5.57 8.10
CA GLY A 78 -12.24 5.25 9.31
C GLY A 78 -12.96 6.47 9.91
N PRO A 79 -13.41 6.38 11.15
CA PRO A 79 -14.01 7.50 11.86
C PRO A 79 -12.96 8.58 12.14
N LYS A 80 -13.40 9.83 12.19
CA LYS A 80 -12.54 10.97 12.50
C LYS A 80 -12.19 11.00 13.98
N ASP A 81 -13.18 10.78 14.81
CA ASP A 81 -13.12 10.76 16.26
C ASP A 81 -13.54 9.36 16.76
N ALA A 82 -13.29 9.01 18.01
CA ALA A 82 -13.58 7.70 18.57
C ALA A 82 -14.19 7.82 19.98
N ASP A 83 -15.35 8.51 20.04
CA ASP A 83 -15.99 8.90 21.30
C ASP A 83 -17.12 7.95 21.72
N SER A 84 -17.42 6.94 20.89
CA SER A 84 -18.48 5.96 21.14
C SER A 84 -17.98 4.52 20.91
N ALA A 85 -18.75 3.55 21.39
CA ALA A 85 -18.48 2.13 21.09
C ALA A 85 -18.61 1.82 19.59
N GLU A 86 -19.52 2.49 18.88
CA GLU A 86 -19.66 2.35 17.43
C GLU A 86 -18.42 2.88 16.70
N ASP A 87 -17.88 4.01 17.13
CA ASP A 87 -16.62 4.54 16.58
C ASP A 87 -15.46 3.60 16.86
N ALA A 88 -15.42 2.95 18.02
CA ALA A 88 -14.40 1.97 18.36
C ALA A 88 -14.44 0.76 17.43
N GLU A 89 -15.63 0.24 17.09
CA GLU A 89 -15.77 -0.85 16.09
C GLU A 89 -15.32 -0.39 14.69
N ALA A 90 -15.69 0.82 14.28
CA ALA A 90 -15.25 1.38 13.01
C ALA A 90 -13.72 1.63 12.98
N TRP A 91 -13.12 1.98 14.13
CA TRP A 91 -11.68 2.06 14.28
C TRP A 91 -11.01 0.70 14.15
N LEU A 92 -11.53 -0.34 14.80
CA LEU A 92 -11.05 -1.72 14.64
C LEU A 92 -11.13 -2.19 13.19
N GLU A 93 -12.20 -1.84 12.47
CA GLU A 93 -12.30 -2.12 11.03
C GLU A 93 -11.24 -1.37 10.23
N THR A 94 -10.91 -0.13 10.61
CA THR A 94 -9.83 0.65 9.98
C THR A 94 -8.47 -0.01 10.21
N MET A 95 -8.19 -0.50 11.41
CA MET A 95 -7.00 -1.29 11.73
C MET A 95 -6.94 -2.58 10.90
N ARG A 96 -8.06 -3.27 10.77
CA ARG A 96 -8.18 -4.48 9.94
C ARG A 96 -7.73 -4.21 8.50
N VAL A 97 -8.29 -3.17 7.88
CA VAL A 97 -8.07 -2.84 6.45
C VAL A 97 -6.68 -2.24 6.23
N ASN A 98 -6.24 -1.32 7.08
CA ASN A 98 -5.03 -0.53 6.84
C ASN A 98 -3.75 -1.18 7.37
N THR A 99 -3.85 -2.12 8.32
CA THR A 99 -2.69 -2.71 9.01
C THR A 99 -2.64 -4.22 8.85
N VAL A 100 -3.68 -4.91 9.33
CA VAL A 100 -3.66 -6.38 9.43
C VAL A 100 -3.71 -7.02 8.04
N ALA A 101 -4.64 -6.57 7.20
CA ALA A 101 -4.83 -7.14 5.88
C ALA A 101 -3.61 -6.98 4.95
N PRO A 102 -2.99 -5.78 4.80
CA PRO A 102 -1.80 -5.66 3.98
C PRO A 102 -0.62 -6.49 4.50
N TYR A 103 -0.45 -6.62 5.82
CA TYR A 103 0.57 -7.49 6.40
C TYR A 103 0.32 -8.97 6.06
N LEU A 104 -0.91 -9.47 6.23
CA LEU A 104 -1.28 -10.85 5.87
C LEU A 104 -1.11 -11.11 4.38
N LEU A 105 -1.47 -10.14 3.53
CA LEU A 105 -1.26 -10.23 2.09
C LEU A 105 0.23 -10.35 1.76
N ALA A 106 1.06 -9.49 2.33
CA ALA A 106 2.51 -9.54 2.13
C ALA A 106 3.09 -10.90 2.55
N ARG A 107 2.63 -11.46 3.69
CA ARG A 107 3.02 -12.81 4.14
C ARG A 107 2.56 -13.90 3.16
N SER A 108 1.35 -13.78 2.61
CA SER A 108 0.79 -14.79 1.69
C SER A 108 1.51 -14.84 0.35
N VAL A 109 2.03 -13.71 -0.14
CA VAL A 109 2.79 -13.61 -1.39
C VAL A 109 4.30 -13.72 -1.21
N LEU A 110 4.78 -13.75 0.04
CA LEU A 110 6.21 -13.75 0.35
C LEU A 110 7.02 -14.83 -0.39
N PRO A 111 6.57 -16.09 -0.50
CA PRO A 111 7.33 -17.11 -1.24
C PRO A 111 7.56 -16.74 -2.71
N LEU A 112 6.62 -16.04 -3.35
CA LEU A 112 6.73 -15.61 -4.74
C LEU A 112 7.70 -14.45 -4.89
N VAL A 113 7.62 -13.46 -3.97
CA VAL A 113 8.50 -12.29 -3.95
C VAL A 113 9.94 -12.68 -3.56
N GLU A 114 10.11 -13.67 -2.68
CA GLU A 114 11.42 -14.25 -2.37
C GLU A 114 12.05 -14.90 -3.60
N ALA A 115 11.29 -15.69 -4.33
CA ALA A 115 11.79 -16.37 -5.53
C ALA A 115 12.31 -15.40 -6.60
N SER A 116 11.72 -14.21 -6.70
CA SER A 116 12.15 -13.13 -7.60
C SER A 116 13.18 -12.17 -6.98
N ARG A 117 13.48 -12.28 -5.68
CA ARG A 117 14.19 -11.26 -4.89
C ARG A 117 13.56 -9.88 -5.05
N GLY A 118 12.24 -9.85 -5.02
CA GLY A 118 11.41 -8.70 -5.32
C GLY A 118 11.23 -7.75 -4.15
N LYS A 119 10.16 -6.94 -4.25
CA LYS A 119 9.92 -5.84 -3.31
C LYS A 119 8.50 -5.87 -2.75
N LEU A 120 8.36 -5.51 -1.47
CA LEU A 120 7.10 -5.34 -0.76
C LEU A 120 6.94 -3.86 -0.37
N VAL A 121 6.00 -3.17 -0.98
CA VAL A 121 5.76 -1.74 -0.78
C VAL A 121 4.41 -1.53 -0.10
N ALA A 122 4.38 -0.80 1.02
CA ALA A 122 3.15 -0.35 1.66
C ALA A 122 2.93 1.15 1.46
N ILE A 123 1.74 1.54 1.04
CA ILE A 123 1.35 2.95 0.98
C ILE A 123 0.85 3.37 2.36
N SER A 124 1.69 4.13 3.04
CA SER A 124 1.44 4.73 4.34
C SER A 124 1.12 6.23 4.20
N THR A 125 1.46 7.03 5.20
CA THR A 125 1.25 8.47 5.20
C THR A 125 2.12 9.12 6.27
N ARG A 126 2.56 10.38 6.04
CA ARG A 126 3.21 11.20 7.06
C ARG A 126 2.33 11.36 8.32
N MET A 127 1.00 11.28 8.19
CA MET A 127 0.08 11.24 9.33
C MET A 127 0.27 10.00 10.23
N GLY A 128 0.97 8.96 9.77
CA GLY A 128 1.37 7.79 10.55
C GLY A 128 2.69 7.96 11.30
N SER A 129 3.37 9.08 11.12
CA SER A 129 4.54 9.45 11.93
C SER A 129 4.09 9.95 13.31
N ILE A 130 4.67 9.42 14.37
CA ILE A 130 4.44 9.88 15.74
C ILE A 130 5.18 11.18 15.97
N GLU A 131 6.42 11.28 15.46
CA GLU A 131 7.28 12.45 15.61
C GLU A 131 6.71 13.68 14.90
N ASP A 132 6.20 13.51 13.66
CA ASP A 132 5.58 14.61 12.89
C ASP A 132 4.15 14.99 13.36
N ASN A 133 3.59 14.30 14.35
CA ASN A 133 2.22 14.53 14.80
C ASN A 133 2.11 15.73 15.75
N SER A 134 2.03 16.93 15.21
CA SER A 134 1.82 18.18 15.96
C SER A 134 0.36 18.66 15.99
N SER A 135 -0.56 18.03 15.21
CA SER A 135 -1.94 18.52 15.02
C SER A 135 -3.03 17.65 15.60
N GLY A 136 -2.76 16.38 15.93
CA GLY A 136 -3.77 15.40 16.34
C GLY A 136 -4.83 15.13 15.26
N GLY A 137 -6.05 14.73 15.68
CA GLY A 137 -7.19 14.41 14.81
C GLY A 137 -6.99 13.13 13.98
N PHE A 138 -8.06 12.67 13.34
CA PHE A 138 -8.04 11.46 12.50
C PHE A 138 -7.46 10.23 13.21
N LEU A 139 -7.83 10.03 14.48
CA LEU A 139 -7.23 9.02 15.36
C LEU A 139 -7.16 7.63 14.74
N ALA A 140 -8.27 7.15 14.19
CA ALA A 140 -8.34 5.82 13.58
C ALA A 140 -7.38 5.68 12.39
N TYR A 141 -7.29 6.68 11.54
CA TYR A 141 -6.39 6.68 10.38
C TYR A 141 -4.92 6.73 10.82
N ARG A 142 -4.56 7.72 11.64
CA ARG A 142 -3.18 7.90 12.11
C ARG A 142 -2.68 6.64 12.80
N SER A 143 -3.42 6.15 13.80
CA SER A 143 -3.02 4.97 14.56
C SER A 143 -2.89 3.72 13.68
N SER A 144 -3.79 3.54 12.71
CA SER A 144 -3.69 2.41 11.78
C SER A 144 -2.45 2.50 10.86
N LYS A 145 -2.08 3.70 10.43
CA LYS A 145 -0.89 3.88 9.59
C LYS A 145 0.41 3.81 10.38
N THR A 146 0.42 4.28 11.63
CA THR A 146 1.54 4.03 12.57
C THR A 146 1.73 2.53 12.83
N ALA A 147 0.63 1.80 13.07
CA ALA A 147 0.68 0.36 13.23
C ALA A 147 1.14 -0.38 11.96
N LEU A 148 0.72 0.10 10.77
CA LEU A 148 1.23 -0.41 9.50
C LEU A 148 2.74 -0.20 9.38
N ASN A 149 3.25 0.99 9.73
CA ASN A 149 4.68 1.28 9.70
C ASN A 149 5.47 0.30 10.59
N MET A 150 5.00 0.08 11.82
CA MET A 150 5.63 -0.91 12.71
C MET A 150 5.56 -2.34 12.16
N ALA A 151 4.40 -2.76 11.66
CA ALA A 151 4.24 -4.10 11.08
C ALA A 151 5.16 -4.31 9.87
N TRP A 152 5.30 -3.30 9.02
CA TRP A 152 6.16 -3.36 7.84
C TRP A 152 7.63 -3.30 8.18
N ARG A 153 8.02 -2.52 9.21
CA ARG A 153 9.39 -2.52 9.74
C ARG A 153 9.78 -3.90 10.28
N ASN A 154 8.90 -4.56 11.03
CA ASN A 154 9.12 -5.93 11.49
C ASN A 154 9.25 -6.90 10.31
N LEU A 155 8.33 -6.80 9.32
CA LEU A 155 8.41 -7.62 8.12
C LEU A 155 9.75 -7.46 7.41
N ALA A 156 10.23 -6.22 7.26
CA ALA A 156 11.51 -5.93 6.61
C ALA A 156 12.70 -6.62 7.32
N LEU A 157 12.70 -6.64 8.65
CA LEU A 157 13.72 -7.33 9.45
C LEU A 157 13.63 -8.85 9.24
N ASP A 158 12.42 -9.41 9.23
CA ASP A 158 12.20 -10.85 9.04
C ASP A 158 12.67 -11.33 7.65
N VAL A 159 12.39 -10.54 6.60
CA VAL A 159 12.66 -10.92 5.21
C VAL A 159 14.05 -10.52 4.71
N LYS A 160 14.82 -9.78 5.49
CA LYS A 160 16.15 -9.28 5.10
C LYS A 160 17.08 -10.38 4.55
N ARG A 161 17.08 -11.56 5.21
CA ARG A 161 17.93 -12.69 4.80
C ARG A 161 17.43 -13.41 3.56
N LEU A 162 16.20 -13.13 3.13
CA LEU A 162 15.59 -13.71 1.93
C LEU A 162 15.92 -12.88 0.67
N GLY A 163 16.61 -11.76 0.82
CA GLY A 163 16.92 -10.84 -0.28
C GLY A 163 15.72 -10.04 -0.77
N VAL A 164 14.63 -9.99 0.03
CA VAL A 164 13.43 -9.19 -0.23
C VAL A 164 13.58 -7.81 0.40
N ILE A 165 13.18 -6.77 -0.33
CA ILE A 165 13.17 -5.40 0.16
C ILE A 165 11.73 -5.03 0.55
N ALA A 166 11.53 -4.55 1.77
CA ALA A 166 10.21 -4.10 2.24
C ALA A 166 10.30 -2.67 2.74
N VAL A 167 9.52 -1.74 2.13
CA VAL A 167 9.55 -0.30 2.43
C VAL A 167 8.16 0.29 2.52
N MET A 168 8.05 1.47 3.14
CA MET A 168 6.82 2.24 3.25
C MET A 168 6.95 3.58 2.51
N PHE A 169 5.84 4.04 1.93
CA PHE A 169 5.79 5.34 1.25
C PHE A 169 4.67 6.22 1.78
N HIS A 170 4.99 7.50 1.92
CA HIS A 170 4.01 8.58 1.93
C HIS A 170 3.86 9.13 0.51
N PRO A 171 2.68 9.07 -0.11
CA PRO A 171 2.48 9.50 -1.50
C PRO A 171 2.44 11.01 -1.69
N GLY A 172 2.62 11.80 -0.62
CA GLY A 172 2.33 13.22 -0.61
C GLY A 172 0.84 13.51 -0.35
N TRP A 173 0.45 14.77 -0.39
CA TRP A 173 -0.96 15.16 -0.37
C TRP A 173 -1.48 15.25 -1.80
N VAL A 174 -2.16 14.18 -2.22
CA VAL A 174 -2.49 13.91 -3.63
C VAL A 174 -3.97 14.14 -3.92
N LYS A 175 -4.27 14.75 -5.06
CA LYS A 175 -5.61 15.07 -5.55
C LYS A 175 -6.38 13.82 -5.97
N THR A 176 -6.94 13.16 -4.98
CA THR A 176 -7.77 11.96 -5.11
C THR A 176 -9.08 12.17 -4.34
N ARG A 177 -10.01 11.22 -4.44
CA ARG A 177 -11.21 11.25 -3.59
C ARG A 177 -10.88 11.33 -2.10
N MET A 178 -9.77 10.72 -1.67
CA MET A 178 -9.29 10.73 -0.28
C MET A 178 -8.58 12.04 0.06
N GLY A 179 -7.70 12.54 -0.78
CA GLY A 179 -6.93 13.75 -0.51
C GLY A 179 -7.69 15.06 -0.72
N GLY A 180 -8.82 15.01 -1.45
CA GLY A 180 -9.65 16.18 -1.76
C GLY A 180 -9.15 17.00 -2.94
N ALA A 181 -9.99 17.97 -3.37
CA ALA A 181 -9.72 18.78 -4.55
C ALA A 181 -8.61 19.84 -4.34
N SER A 182 -8.36 20.22 -3.08
CA SER A 182 -7.34 21.20 -2.70
C SER A 182 -5.93 20.64 -2.60
N ALA A 183 -5.77 19.33 -2.75
CA ALA A 183 -4.45 18.71 -2.72
C ALA A 183 -3.57 19.25 -3.86
N PRO A 184 -2.30 19.60 -3.59
CA PRO A 184 -1.43 20.23 -4.57
C PRO A 184 -0.87 19.26 -5.62
N LEU A 185 -0.68 17.97 -5.24
CA LEU A 185 0.02 16.99 -6.07
C LEU A 185 -0.96 16.20 -6.93
N GLN A 186 -0.65 16.00 -8.21
CA GLN A 186 -1.43 15.14 -9.07
C GLN A 186 -1.06 13.65 -8.85
N PRO A 187 -2.00 12.70 -9.03
CA PRO A 187 -1.70 11.28 -8.90
C PRO A 187 -0.53 10.81 -9.77
N GLU A 188 -0.46 11.30 -11.00
CA GLU A 188 0.57 10.94 -11.98
C GLU A 188 1.97 11.32 -11.51
N GLU A 189 2.12 12.49 -10.89
CA GLU A 189 3.40 12.98 -10.37
C GLU A 189 3.82 12.18 -9.13
N SER A 190 2.89 11.98 -8.20
CA SER A 190 3.13 11.18 -6.99
C SER A 190 3.60 9.76 -7.32
N ILE A 191 2.88 9.09 -8.22
CA ILE A 191 3.21 7.71 -8.60
C ILE A 191 4.51 7.63 -9.36
N ARG A 192 4.78 8.57 -10.27
CA ARG A 192 6.06 8.62 -10.99
C ARG A 192 7.23 8.74 -10.03
N GLY A 193 7.14 9.63 -9.04
CA GLY A 193 8.19 9.80 -8.02
C GLY A 193 8.39 8.53 -7.20
N MET A 194 7.32 7.97 -6.63
CA MET A 194 7.43 6.71 -5.87
C MET A 194 8.01 5.57 -6.70
N ARG A 195 7.61 5.41 -7.96
CA ARG A 195 8.14 4.37 -8.85
C ARG A 195 9.64 4.54 -9.10
N GLN A 196 10.09 5.77 -9.33
CA GLN A 196 11.52 6.06 -9.48
C GLN A 196 12.30 5.62 -8.23
N VAL A 197 11.82 5.96 -7.03
CA VAL A 197 12.45 5.51 -5.78
C VAL A 197 12.38 3.98 -5.65
N ILE A 198 11.24 3.36 -5.96
CA ILE A 198 11.07 1.89 -5.90
C ILE A 198 12.09 1.20 -6.82
N ASP A 199 12.34 1.72 -8.01
CA ASP A 199 13.27 1.13 -8.98
C ASP A 199 14.73 1.18 -8.44
N GLU A 200 15.10 2.25 -7.75
CA GLU A 200 16.45 2.51 -7.23
C GLU A 200 16.73 1.84 -5.86
N LEU A 201 15.73 1.28 -5.17
CA LEU A 201 15.87 0.67 -3.84
C LEU A 201 16.96 -0.38 -3.79
N GLN A 202 17.79 -0.28 -2.75
CA GLN A 202 18.85 -1.22 -2.42
C GLN A 202 18.49 -2.03 -1.16
N PRO A 203 19.13 -3.17 -0.89
CA PRO A 203 18.89 -3.97 0.33
C PRO A 203 19.06 -3.18 1.64
N ALA A 204 19.88 -2.13 1.64
CA ALA A 204 20.09 -1.26 2.80
C ALA A 204 18.83 -0.45 3.16
N ASP A 205 17.99 -0.14 2.17
CA ASP A 205 16.78 0.67 2.32
C ASP A 205 15.61 -0.11 2.93
N SER A 206 15.77 -1.43 3.08
CA SER A 206 14.70 -2.28 3.60
C SER A 206 14.35 -1.90 5.04
N GLY A 207 13.09 -1.58 5.25
CA GLY A 207 12.52 -1.11 6.52
C GLY A 207 12.43 0.40 6.62
N GLU A 208 12.81 1.18 5.61
CA GLU A 208 12.74 2.63 5.63
C GLU A 208 11.36 3.16 5.20
N PHE A 209 11.07 4.39 5.63
CA PHE A 209 9.85 5.12 5.32
C PHE A 209 10.17 6.37 4.49
N PHE A 210 9.73 6.38 3.22
CA PHE A 210 10.05 7.42 2.24
C PHE A 210 8.84 8.29 1.90
N GLY A 211 9.12 9.53 1.49
CA GLY A 211 8.23 10.36 0.69
C GLY A 211 8.19 9.91 -0.78
N GLN A 212 7.25 10.44 -1.56
CA GLN A 212 7.18 10.19 -3.01
C GLN A 212 8.41 10.73 -3.78
N ASP A 213 9.17 11.59 -3.17
CA ASP A 213 10.40 12.24 -3.65
C ASP A 213 11.70 11.54 -3.20
N GLY A 214 11.57 10.49 -2.39
CA GLY A 214 12.70 9.75 -1.84
C GLY A 214 13.23 10.28 -0.50
N ASP A 215 12.66 11.37 0.02
CA ASP A 215 13.04 11.88 1.33
C ASP A 215 12.63 10.91 2.44
N HIS A 216 13.49 10.72 3.45
CA HIS A 216 13.15 9.95 4.64
C HIS A 216 12.10 10.66 5.50
N ILE A 217 11.09 9.92 5.94
CA ILE A 217 10.06 10.42 6.85
C ILE A 217 10.34 9.86 8.26
N PRO A 218 10.32 10.71 9.30
CA PRO A 218 10.50 10.25 10.67
C PRO A 218 9.34 9.35 11.13
N TRP A 219 9.62 8.53 12.15
CA TRP A 219 8.66 7.54 12.69
C TRP A 219 7.55 8.16 13.55
#